data_475788baa00616d060c7ac5ad907e30b
#
_entry.id   475788baa00616d060c7ac5ad907e30b
#
_cell.length_a   1.000
_cell.length_b   1.000
_cell.length_c   1.000
_cell.angle_alpha   90.00
_cell.angle_beta   90.00
_cell.angle_gamma   90.00
#
_symmetry.space_group_name_H-M   'P 1'
#
loop_
_entity.id
_entity.type
_entity.pdbx_description
1 polymer ?
#
loop_
_entity_poly.entity_id
_entity_poly.type
_entity_poly.pdbx_seq_one_letter_code
_entity_poly.pdbx_strand_id
1 'polypeptide(L)'
;AAGRDDSLPTLTGVHVEISEETITLAATDRYRLAVREIQWDPTTPNVSTSALLRARTIADAAKSLTGTKTVSISFAPSSSNDRLAGFAGDGKTMTSRMLDGTFPPYRHLLPQEVTSTALIEVATLLDAVRRVALVTDKTVPLRLDFNNNTLSLEAGAGEEAQATEAIE
;
A
#
# COMPACT_ATOMS: atom_id res chain seq x y z
N ALA A 1 3.18 1.94 -2.17
CA ALA A 1 2.72 3.34 -2.04
C ALA A 1 3.56 4.17 -1.06
N ALA A 2 4.34 3.55 -0.16
CA ALA A 2 5.21 4.30 0.74
C ALA A 2 6.25 5.13 -0.04
N GLY A 3 6.54 6.32 0.47
CA GLY A 3 7.55 7.22 -0.06
C GLY A 3 8.97 6.64 0.06
N ARG A 4 9.89 7.22 -0.70
CA ARG A 4 11.32 6.87 -0.67
C ARG A 4 12.19 8.03 -0.18
N ASP A 5 11.58 9.16 0.10
CA ASP A 5 12.24 10.38 0.54
C ASP A 5 12.40 10.36 2.06
N ASP A 6 13.63 10.18 2.52
CA ASP A 6 13.96 10.13 3.95
C ASP A 6 13.78 11.48 4.66
N SER A 7 13.56 12.58 3.92
CA SER A 7 13.20 13.87 4.53
C SER A 7 11.78 13.86 5.13
N LEU A 8 10.96 12.89 4.74
CA LEU A 8 9.61 12.67 5.27
C LEU A 8 9.49 11.25 5.87
N PRO A 9 10.12 10.98 7.01
CA PRO A 9 10.25 9.62 7.56
C PRO A 9 8.93 8.90 7.76
N THR A 10 7.87 9.60 8.16
CA THR A 10 6.55 9.02 8.37
C THR A 10 5.93 8.47 7.09
N LEU A 11 6.25 9.07 5.94
CA LEU A 11 5.77 8.60 4.64
C LEU A 11 6.59 7.44 4.05
N THR A 12 7.79 7.18 4.58
CA THR A 12 8.56 5.98 4.23
C THR A 12 8.04 4.73 4.92
N GLY A 13 7.08 4.91 5.83
CA GLY A 13 6.46 3.86 6.62
C GLY A 13 5.19 3.29 6.04
N VAL A 14 4.82 2.14 6.59
CA VAL A 14 3.49 1.56 6.52
C VAL A 14 2.86 1.69 7.89
N HIS A 15 1.73 2.33 7.95
CA HIS A 15 0.91 2.39 9.16
C HIS A 15 0.15 1.07 9.31
N VAL A 16 0.35 0.43 10.43
CA VAL A 16 -0.29 -0.85 10.78
C VAL A 16 -1.24 -0.56 11.93
N GLU A 17 -2.53 -0.72 11.69
CA GLU A 17 -3.56 -0.65 12.72
C GLU A 17 -4.06 -2.07 12.98
N ILE A 18 -4.12 -2.46 14.23
CA ILE A 18 -4.69 -3.73 14.67
C ILE A 18 -5.92 -3.40 15.49
N SER A 19 -7.05 -3.90 15.07
CA SER A 19 -8.33 -3.75 15.76
C SER A 19 -9.09 -5.06 15.70
N GLU A 20 -9.33 -5.64 16.88
CA GLU A 20 -10.03 -6.92 16.99
C GLU A 20 -9.43 -7.99 16.08
N GLU A 21 -10.17 -8.45 15.08
CA GLU A 21 -9.76 -9.48 14.11
C GLU A 21 -9.25 -8.90 12.77
N THR A 22 -9.04 -7.60 12.71
CA THR A 22 -8.62 -6.92 11.46
C THR A 22 -7.28 -6.22 11.65
N ILE A 23 -6.39 -6.43 10.70
CA ILE A 23 -5.17 -5.64 10.53
C ILE A 23 -5.33 -4.77 9.30
N THR A 24 -5.23 -3.46 9.47
CA THR A 24 -5.23 -2.49 8.37
C THR A 24 -3.81 -1.98 8.13
N LEU A 25 -3.36 -2.10 6.90
CA LEU A 25 -2.07 -1.60 6.43
C LEU A 25 -2.32 -0.40 5.50
N ALA A 26 -1.79 0.77 5.85
CA ALA A 26 -1.91 1.98 5.05
C ALA A 26 -0.53 2.56 4.71
N ALA A 27 -0.34 2.98 3.46
CA ALA A 27 0.89 3.61 3.01
C ALA A 27 0.58 4.69 1.96
N THR A 28 1.31 5.80 2.01
CA THR A 28 1.16 6.92 1.07
C THR A 28 2.49 7.63 0.83
N ASP A 29 2.61 8.27 -0.34
CA ASP A 29 3.71 9.17 -0.70
C ASP A 29 3.22 10.57 -1.08
N ARG A 30 2.01 10.95 -0.64
CA ARG A 30 1.23 12.16 -0.95
C ARG A 30 0.48 12.11 -2.29
N TYR A 31 0.95 11.35 -3.26
CA TYR A 31 0.34 11.27 -4.60
C TYR A 31 -0.61 10.08 -4.72
N ARG A 32 -0.34 9.02 -3.98
CA ARG A 32 -1.14 7.80 -3.96
C ARG A 32 -1.26 7.26 -2.55
N LEU A 33 -2.38 6.63 -2.28
CA LEU A 33 -2.68 5.94 -1.03
C LEU A 33 -2.97 4.47 -1.36
N ALA A 34 -2.38 3.56 -0.60
CA ALA A 34 -2.75 2.16 -0.63
C ALA A 34 -3.20 1.73 0.77
N VAL A 35 -4.35 1.09 0.83
CA VAL A 35 -4.91 0.52 2.06
C VAL A 35 -5.21 -0.95 1.81
N ARG A 36 -4.83 -1.80 2.74
CA ARG A 36 -5.12 -3.23 2.71
C ARG A 36 -5.59 -3.68 4.08
N GLU A 37 -6.72 -4.35 4.10
CA GLU A 37 -7.25 -5.02 5.29
C GLU A 37 -7.05 -6.52 5.14
N ILE A 38 -6.63 -7.15 6.23
CA ILE A 38 -6.48 -8.61 6.34
C ILE A 38 -7.10 -9.09 7.65
N GLN A 39 -7.72 -10.24 7.61
CA GLN A 39 -8.18 -10.91 8.82
C GLN A 39 -7.00 -11.62 9.49
N TRP A 40 -7.01 -11.65 10.81
CA TRP A 40 -6.00 -12.32 11.62
C TRP A 40 -6.64 -12.98 12.83
N ASP A 41 -5.92 -13.85 13.48
CA ASP A 41 -6.37 -14.56 14.69
C ASP A 41 -5.61 -14.00 15.90
N PRO A 42 -6.23 -13.15 16.74
CA PRO A 42 -5.59 -12.56 17.90
C PRO A 42 -5.36 -13.58 19.01
N THR A 43 -4.13 -13.71 19.48
CA THR A 43 -3.81 -14.53 20.67
C THR A 43 -4.31 -13.89 21.96
N THR A 44 -4.57 -12.60 21.95
CA THR A 44 -5.10 -11.84 23.08
C THR A 44 -6.38 -11.14 22.63
N PRO A 45 -7.52 -11.28 23.33
CA PRO A 45 -8.77 -10.62 22.96
C PRO A 45 -8.68 -9.10 23.13
N ASN A 46 -9.51 -8.38 22.38
CA ASN A 46 -9.63 -6.91 22.43
C ASN A 46 -8.32 -6.15 22.20
N VAL A 47 -7.47 -6.67 21.31
CA VAL A 47 -6.25 -5.96 20.92
C VAL A 47 -6.61 -4.78 20.05
N SER A 48 -6.22 -3.58 20.49
CA SER A 48 -6.27 -2.35 19.71
C SER A 48 -4.93 -1.64 19.85
N THR A 49 -4.19 -1.57 18.75
CA THR A 49 -2.87 -0.94 18.74
C THR A 49 -2.51 -0.47 17.33
N SER A 50 -1.57 0.44 17.24
CA SER A 50 -1.03 0.87 15.97
C SER A 50 0.48 1.03 16.02
N ALA A 51 1.11 0.84 14.87
CA ALA A 51 2.56 1.00 14.69
C ALA A 51 2.86 1.60 13.33
N LEU A 52 3.89 2.41 13.26
CA LEU A 52 4.45 2.89 12.00
C LEU A 52 5.77 2.14 11.75
N LEU A 53 5.79 1.33 10.71
CA LEU A 53 6.92 0.46 10.39
C LEU A 53 7.53 0.87 9.06
N ARG A 54 8.86 0.86 8.96
CA ARG A 54 9.53 1.14 7.70
C ARG A 54 9.09 0.17 6.61
N ALA A 55 8.61 0.69 5.48
CA ALA A 55 8.05 -0.12 4.40
C ALA A 55 9.03 -1.19 3.88
N ARG A 56 10.32 -0.85 3.79
CA ARG A 56 11.36 -1.80 3.39
C ARG A 56 11.45 -2.98 4.36
N THR A 57 11.40 -2.72 5.65
CA THR A 57 11.47 -3.77 6.69
C THR A 57 10.28 -4.73 6.59
N ILE A 58 9.06 -4.20 6.42
CA ILE A 58 7.88 -5.07 6.22
C ILE A 58 8.02 -5.91 4.95
N ALA A 59 8.51 -5.31 3.86
CA ALA A 59 8.70 -6.03 2.61
C ALA A 59 9.76 -7.14 2.75
N ASP A 60 10.85 -6.88 3.46
CA ASP A 60 11.90 -7.87 3.71
C ASP A 60 11.41 -8.99 4.65
N ALA A 61 10.63 -8.65 5.69
CA ALA A 61 9.98 -9.63 6.55
C ALA A 61 9.01 -10.52 5.76
N ALA A 62 8.15 -9.93 4.94
CA ALA A 62 7.21 -10.67 4.10
C ALA A 62 7.92 -11.63 3.14
N LYS A 63 9.01 -11.20 2.50
CA LYS A 63 9.83 -12.05 1.63
C LYS A 63 10.50 -13.20 2.38
N SER A 64 11.08 -12.90 3.56
CA SER A 64 11.76 -13.88 4.39
C SER A 64 10.83 -14.96 4.93
N LEU A 65 9.58 -14.59 5.19
CA LEU A 65 8.53 -15.46 5.73
C LEU A 65 7.60 -16.02 4.65
N THR A 66 7.90 -15.80 3.35
CA THR A 66 7.13 -16.39 2.25
C THR A 66 7.17 -17.92 2.34
N GLY A 67 5.99 -18.54 2.23
CA GLY A 67 5.84 -20.01 2.32
C GLY A 67 5.56 -20.51 3.74
N THR A 68 5.64 -19.68 4.77
CA THR A 68 5.19 -20.07 6.12
C THR A 68 3.66 -20.12 6.15
N LYS A 69 3.10 -21.07 6.91
CA LYS A 69 1.63 -21.20 7.05
C LYS A 69 1.03 -20.05 7.87
N THR A 70 1.74 -19.63 8.90
CA THR A 70 1.33 -18.57 9.81
C THR A 70 2.52 -17.68 10.16
N VAL A 71 2.25 -16.39 10.30
CA VAL A 71 3.22 -15.40 10.77
C VAL A 71 2.68 -14.76 12.03
N SER A 72 3.48 -14.78 13.09
CA SER A 72 3.18 -14.04 14.32
C SER A 72 3.75 -12.63 14.21
N ILE A 73 2.92 -11.66 14.56
CA ILE A 73 3.30 -10.24 14.64
C ILE A 73 3.17 -9.79 16.10
N SER A 74 4.19 -9.14 16.61
CA SER A 74 4.21 -8.61 17.97
C SER A 74 4.69 -7.16 17.99
N PHE A 75 4.11 -6.36 18.88
CA PHE A 75 4.55 -5.00 19.14
C PHE A 75 4.96 -4.86 20.59
N ALA A 76 6.04 -4.14 20.84
CA ALA A 76 6.43 -3.78 22.18
C ALA A 76 5.31 -2.96 22.86
N PRO A 77 5.03 -3.19 24.13
CA PRO A 77 4.02 -2.42 24.87
C PRO A 77 4.31 -0.91 24.79
N SER A 78 3.24 -0.11 24.75
CA SER A 78 3.36 1.37 24.70
C SER A 78 4.09 1.95 25.93
N SER A 79 4.17 1.20 27.02
CA SER A 79 4.95 1.56 28.23
C SER A 79 6.45 1.29 28.10
N SER A 80 6.89 0.59 27.07
CA SER A 80 8.29 0.30 26.82
C SER A 80 8.95 1.46 26.07
N ASN A 81 10.16 1.86 26.48
CA ASN A 81 10.98 2.77 25.70
C ASN A 81 11.48 2.14 24.39
N ASP A 82 11.44 0.83 24.28
CA ASP A 82 11.82 0.10 23.08
C ASP A 82 10.61 -0.04 22.15
N ARG A 83 10.56 0.83 21.15
CA ARG A 83 9.54 0.77 20.10
C ARG A 83 9.94 -0.28 19.08
N LEU A 84 9.70 -1.54 19.41
CA LEU A 84 10.06 -2.69 18.59
C LEU A 84 8.82 -3.41 18.06
N ALA A 85 8.91 -3.86 16.81
CA ALA A 85 8.01 -4.81 16.20
C ALA A 85 8.76 -6.11 15.89
N GLY A 86 8.12 -7.24 16.14
CA GLY A 86 8.63 -8.58 15.85
C GLY A 86 7.77 -9.30 14.83
N PHE A 87 8.42 -10.10 13.99
CA PHE A 87 7.80 -11.00 13.01
C PHE A 87 8.43 -12.37 13.18
N ALA A 88 7.61 -13.41 13.32
CA ALA A 88 8.13 -14.77 13.47
C ALA A 88 7.29 -15.79 12.68
N GLY A 89 7.96 -16.81 12.14
CA GLY A 89 7.34 -17.92 11.44
C GLY A 89 8.39 -18.98 11.03
N ASP A 90 8.04 -20.24 11.13
CA ASP A 90 8.90 -21.38 10.76
C ASP A 90 10.34 -21.29 11.30
N GLY A 91 10.49 -20.95 12.60
CA GLY A 91 11.79 -20.86 13.26
C GLY A 91 12.60 -19.61 12.89
N LYS A 92 12.08 -18.72 12.02
CA LYS A 92 12.69 -17.43 11.71
C LYS A 92 12.08 -16.35 12.58
N THR A 93 12.90 -15.44 13.07
CA THR A 93 12.47 -14.27 13.85
C THR A 93 13.18 -13.04 13.34
N MET A 94 12.42 -11.97 13.13
CA MET A 94 12.93 -10.64 12.77
C MET A 94 12.38 -9.62 13.74
N THR A 95 13.22 -8.64 14.11
CA THR A 95 12.79 -7.48 14.88
C THR A 95 13.17 -6.20 14.15
N SER A 96 12.38 -5.16 14.34
CA SER A 96 12.64 -3.83 13.78
C SER A 96 12.17 -2.74 14.73
N ARG A 97 12.85 -1.60 14.69
CA ARG A 97 12.35 -0.41 15.35
C ARG A 97 11.17 0.17 14.57
N MET A 98 10.17 0.62 15.30
CA MET A 98 9.09 1.43 14.75
C MET A 98 9.62 2.82 14.40
N LEU A 99 9.02 3.45 13.40
CA LEU A 99 9.27 4.86 13.09
C LEU A 99 8.56 5.75 14.13
N ASP A 100 9.19 6.88 14.39
CA ASP A 100 8.59 7.94 15.19
C ASP A 100 7.70 8.84 14.34
N GLY A 101 6.70 9.45 14.96
CA GLY A 101 5.77 10.37 14.32
C GLY A 101 4.38 9.77 14.10
N THR A 102 3.50 10.62 13.63
CA THR A 102 2.09 10.29 13.36
C THR A 102 1.87 10.14 11.88
N PHE A 103 1.30 9.00 11.46
CA PHE A 103 0.88 8.81 10.08
C PHE A 103 -0.29 9.76 9.76
N PRO A 104 -0.32 10.37 8.56
CA PRO A 104 -1.40 11.29 8.18
C PRO A 104 -2.77 10.61 8.25
N PRO A 105 -3.82 11.31 8.69
CA PRO A 105 -5.17 10.77 8.64
C PRO A 105 -5.57 10.55 7.19
N TYR A 106 -5.94 9.33 6.83
CA TYR A 106 -6.20 8.93 5.45
C TYR A 106 -7.63 8.46 5.17
N ARG A 107 -8.39 8.10 6.22
CA ARG A 107 -9.71 7.48 6.05
C ARG A 107 -10.69 8.39 5.32
N HIS A 108 -10.58 9.71 5.48
CA HIS A 108 -11.41 10.69 4.80
C HIS A 108 -11.08 10.83 3.30
N LEU A 109 -9.94 10.31 2.85
CA LEU A 109 -9.54 10.28 1.44
C LEU A 109 -10.17 9.10 0.69
N LEU A 110 -10.69 8.11 1.41
CA LEU A 110 -11.36 6.96 0.81
C LEU A 110 -12.79 7.36 0.45
N PRO A 111 -13.24 7.13 -0.79
CA PRO A 111 -14.61 7.45 -1.19
C PRO A 111 -15.60 6.63 -0.36
N GLN A 112 -16.55 7.30 0.27
CA GLN A 112 -17.63 6.67 1.02
C GLN A 112 -18.79 6.27 0.11
N GLU A 113 -19.00 7.04 -0.95
CA GLU A 113 -20.00 6.77 -1.98
C GLU A 113 -19.33 6.74 -3.34
N VAL A 114 -19.74 5.78 -4.16
CA VAL A 114 -19.24 5.59 -5.52
C VAL A 114 -20.42 5.69 -6.49
N THR A 115 -20.37 6.66 -7.39
CA THR A 115 -21.43 6.88 -8.40
C THR A 115 -21.29 5.95 -9.60
N SER A 116 -20.10 5.47 -9.89
CA SER A 116 -19.80 4.60 -11.02
C SER A 116 -18.70 3.62 -10.66
N THR A 117 -18.81 2.41 -11.18
CA THR A 117 -17.82 1.34 -10.96
C THR A 117 -17.50 0.69 -12.30
N ALA A 118 -16.21 0.53 -12.58
CA ALA A 118 -15.72 -0.27 -13.70
C ALA A 118 -15.02 -1.53 -13.16
N LEU A 119 -15.38 -2.69 -13.71
CA LEU A 119 -14.72 -3.97 -13.42
C LEU A 119 -13.87 -4.36 -14.63
N ILE A 120 -12.57 -4.41 -14.45
CA ILE A 120 -11.61 -4.65 -15.54
C ILE A 120 -10.68 -5.77 -15.13
N GLU A 121 -10.35 -6.65 -16.07
CA GLU A 121 -9.37 -7.70 -15.84
C GLU A 121 -7.98 -7.09 -15.62
N VAL A 122 -7.31 -7.50 -14.53
CA VAL A 122 -6.05 -6.87 -14.09
C VAL A 122 -4.93 -7.02 -15.12
N ALA A 123 -4.82 -8.18 -15.78
CA ALA A 123 -3.79 -8.42 -16.77
C ALA A 123 -3.97 -7.49 -17.98
N THR A 124 -5.17 -7.37 -18.48
CA THR A 124 -5.53 -6.50 -19.61
C THR A 124 -5.20 -5.04 -19.32
N LEU A 125 -5.65 -4.53 -18.14
CA LEU A 125 -5.37 -3.15 -17.73
C LEU A 125 -3.86 -2.92 -17.55
N LEU A 126 -3.15 -3.86 -16.90
CA LEU A 126 -1.73 -3.73 -16.64
C LEU A 126 -0.90 -3.66 -17.92
N ASP A 127 -1.25 -4.48 -18.91
CA ASP A 127 -0.56 -4.51 -20.19
C ASP A 127 -0.83 -3.25 -21.03
N ALA A 128 -2.07 -2.76 -21.02
CA ALA A 128 -2.43 -1.49 -21.66
C ALA A 128 -1.67 -0.31 -21.02
N VAL A 129 -1.69 -0.21 -19.69
CA VAL A 129 -0.94 0.83 -18.97
C VAL A 129 0.55 0.77 -19.28
N ARG A 130 1.15 -0.42 -19.34
CA ARG A 130 2.57 -0.58 -19.69
C ARG A 130 2.89 -0.08 -21.08
N ARG A 131 2.04 -0.39 -22.08
CA ARG A 131 2.24 0.06 -23.46
C ARG A 131 2.11 1.57 -23.58
N VAL A 132 1.03 2.14 -23.04
CA VAL A 132 0.79 3.59 -23.10
C VAL A 132 1.84 4.38 -22.32
N ALA A 133 2.36 3.84 -21.23
CA ALA A 133 3.39 4.48 -20.41
C ALA A 133 4.78 4.56 -21.11
N LEU A 134 4.99 3.89 -22.24
CA LEU A 134 6.27 3.96 -22.96
C LEU A 134 6.55 5.35 -23.57
N VAL A 135 5.51 6.12 -23.81
CA VAL A 135 5.62 7.45 -24.46
C VAL A 135 5.46 8.61 -23.47
N THR A 136 5.44 8.33 -22.18
CA THR A 136 5.27 9.37 -21.16
C THR A 136 6.46 9.44 -20.21
N ASP A 137 6.80 10.65 -19.81
CA ASP A 137 7.73 10.89 -18.73
C ASP A 137 7.07 10.62 -17.37
N LYS A 138 7.89 10.36 -16.36
CA LYS A 138 7.42 10.04 -14.98
C LYS A 138 6.56 11.14 -14.36
N THR A 139 6.60 12.34 -14.90
CA THR A 139 5.86 13.51 -14.39
C THR A 139 4.54 13.74 -15.11
N VAL A 140 4.31 13.09 -16.25
CA VAL A 140 3.08 13.24 -17.04
C VAL A 140 2.10 12.15 -16.65
N PRO A 141 0.88 12.51 -16.19
CA PRO A 141 -0.12 11.52 -15.80
C PRO A 141 -0.71 10.80 -17.01
N LEU A 142 -1.09 9.55 -16.81
CA LEU A 142 -1.98 8.85 -17.73
C LEU A 142 -3.41 9.33 -17.52
N ARG A 143 -4.11 9.59 -18.61
CA ARG A 143 -5.55 9.88 -18.60
C ARG A 143 -6.31 8.59 -18.84
N LEU A 144 -7.30 8.34 -18.00
CA LEU A 144 -8.26 7.24 -18.14
C LEU A 144 -9.63 7.86 -18.38
N ASP A 145 -10.27 7.48 -19.48
CA ASP A 145 -11.61 7.92 -19.86
C ASP A 145 -12.52 6.71 -19.97
N PHE A 146 -13.57 6.71 -19.14
CA PHE A 146 -14.56 5.61 -19.07
C PHE A 146 -15.81 6.05 -19.76
N ASN A 147 -16.17 5.39 -20.86
CA ASN A 147 -17.34 5.70 -21.64
C ASN A 147 -17.94 4.43 -22.27
N ASN A 148 -19.24 4.18 -22.09
CA ASN A 148 -20.00 3.13 -22.78
C ASN A 148 -19.31 1.75 -22.81
N ASN A 149 -18.89 1.22 -21.65
CA ASN A 149 -18.16 -0.02 -21.51
C ASN A 149 -16.75 -0.03 -22.14
N THR A 150 -16.23 1.10 -22.53
CA THR A 150 -14.87 1.22 -23.06
C THR A 150 -14.05 2.05 -22.09
N LEU A 151 -12.83 1.60 -21.81
CA LEU A 151 -11.80 2.37 -21.12
C LEU A 151 -10.75 2.81 -22.14
N SER A 152 -10.64 4.12 -22.34
CA SER A 152 -9.55 4.70 -23.14
C SER A 152 -8.44 5.17 -22.23
N LEU A 153 -7.22 4.77 -22.54
CA LEU A 153 -5.99 5.21 -21.88
C LEU A 153 -5.23 6.13 -22.83
N GLU A 154 -4.86 7.29 -22.35
CA GLU A 154 -4.11 8.28 -23.13
C GLU A 154 -2.85 8.69 -22.36
N ALA A 155 -1.75 8.81 -23.07
CA ALA A 155 -0.49 9.32 -22.57
C ALA A 155 0.18 10.25 -23.57
N GLY A 156 0.97 11.20 -23.04
CA GLY A 156 1.70 12.19 -23.83
C GLY A 156 0.98 13.53 -23.84
N ALA A 157 1.78 14.59 -23.74
CA ALA A 157 1.35 15.97 -23.87
C ALA A 157 2.35 16.67 -24.78
N GLY A 158 1.96 16.92 -26.03
CA GLY A 158 2.79 17.65 -26.98
C GLY A 158 2.99 16.93 -28.32
N GLU A 159 3.93 17.46 -29.11
CA GLU A 159 4.20 17.01 -30.49
C GLU A 159 5.14 15.79 -30.59
N GLU A 160 5.79 15.37 -29.47
CA GLU A 160 6.89 14.41 -29.53
C GLU A 160 6.44 12.94 -29.49
N ALA A 161 5.46 12.59 -28.66
CA ALA A 161 4.90 11.24 -28.63
C ALA A 161 3.52 11.21 -27.95
N GLN A 162 2.60 10.47 -28.54
CA GLN A 162 1.27 10.20 -27.99
C GLN A 162 0.95 8.71 -28.14
N ALA A 163 0.29 8.16 -27.15
CA ALA A 163 -0.29 6.82 -27.23
C ALA A 163 -1.70 6.82 -26.72
N THR A 164 -2.57 6.11 -27.42
CA THR A 164 -3.95 5.88 -27.04
C THR A 164 -4.25 4.40 -27.19
N GLU A 165 -4.90 3.82 -26.19
CA GLU A 165 -5.34 2.44 -26.19
C GLU A 165 -6.74 2.34 -25.61
N ALA A 166 -7.57 1.45 -26.15
CA ALA A 166 -8.92 1.19 -25.70
C ALA A 166 -9.08 -0.27 -25.24
N ILE A 167 -9.79 -0.47 -24.15
CA ILE A 167 -10.17 -1.76 -23.57
C ILE A 167 -11.70 -1.81 -23.53
N GLU A 168 -12.29 -2.88 -24.07
CA GLU A 168 -13.72 -3.18 -24.00
C GLU A 168 -14.08 -4.03 -22.80
#